data_f5492278d504d65508c34789e8cf9297
#
_entry.id   f5492278d504d65508c34789e8cf9297
#
_cell.length_a   1.000
_cell.length_b   1.000
_cell.length_c   1.000
_cell.angle_alpha   90.00
_cell.angle_beta   90.00
_cell.angle_gamma   90.00
#
_symmetry.space_group_name_H-M   'P 1'
#
loop_
_entity.id
_entity.type
_entity.pdbx_description
1 polymer ?
#
loop_
_entity_poly.entity_id
_entity_poly.type
_entity_poly.pdbx_seq_one_letter_code
_entity_poly.pdbx_strand_id
1 'polypeptide(L)'
;TIKWLRYIKKFESIIVMVQREVADRLSAKVSTKFYGRTSVLVQLHSNVKKIFDVSPENFHPKPKVDSSIIELTPKSNLNFNYENIDELLKICFAQRRKKLKNNLNKISHSNLQKIINSGVDLNLRPQNISIDSYLMMSKLLF
;
A
#
# COMPACT_ATOMS: atom_id res chain seq x y z
N THR A 1 1.12 -8.28 -8.08
CA THR A 1 0.21 -8.56 -6.95
C THR A 1 0.93 -9.43 -5.94
N ILE A 2 0.96 -9.03 -4.69
CA ILE A 2 1.61 -9.78 -3.61
C ILE A 2 0.61 -10.87 -3.16
N LYS A 3 0.64 -12.01 -3.84
CA LYS A 3 -0.33 -13.11 -3.65
C LYS A 3 -0.34 -13.65 -2.22
N TRP A 4 0.80 -13.66 -1.54
CA TRP A 4 0.93 -14.19 -0.18
C TRP A 4 0.23 -13.33 0.90
N LEU A 5 -0.11 -12.06 0.62
CA LEU A 5 -0.89 -11.23 1.56
C LEU A 5 -2.23 -11.84 1.95
N ARG A 6 -2.85 -12.62 1.05
CA ARG A 6 -4.12 -13.32 1.35
C ARG A 6 -3.98 -14.37 2.44
N TYR A 7 -2.76 -14.87 2.63
CA TYR A 7 -2.44 -15.95 3.58
C TYR A 7 -1.62 -15.47 4.77
N ILE A 8 -1.33 -14.17 4.85
CA ILE A 8 -0.41 -13.62 5.84
C ILE A 8 -0.82 -13.95 7.29
N LYS A 9 -2.11 -14.05 7.56
CA LYS A 9 -2.66 -14.41 8.88
C LYS A 9 -2.29 -15.83 9.36
N LYS A 10 -1.78 -16.69 8.47
CA LYS A 10 -1.32 -18.04 8.83
C LYS A 10 0.07 -18.05 9.45
N PHE A 11 0.74 -16.91 9.49
CA PHE A 11 2.10 -16.77 10.01
C PHE A 11 2.10 -15.81 11.20
N GLU A 12 2.98 -16.04 12.16
CA GLU A 12 3.21 -15.11 13.27
C GLU A 12 3.98 -13.87 12.78
N SER A 13 5.01 -14.09 11.97
CA SER A 13 5.72 -13.06 11.22
C SER A 13 6.32 -13.65 9.94
N ILE A 14 6.65 -12.77 9.00
CA ILE A 14 7.36 -13.12 7.78
C ILE A 14 8.61 -12.24 7.71
N ILE A 15 9.78 -12.87 7.69
CA ILE A 15 11.06 -12.18 7.50
C ILE A 15 11.55 -12.50 6.10
N VAL A 16 11.79 -11.45 5.32
CA VAL A 16 12.25 -11.58 3.93
C VAL A 16 13.34 -10.58 3.60
N MET A 17 14.23 -10.99 2.71
CA MET A 17 15.19 -10.10 2.08
C MET A 17 14.63 -9.63 0.74
N VAL A 18 14.64 -8.32 0.53
CA VAL A 18 14.18 -7.68 -0.71
C VAL A 18 15.18 -6.60 -1.13
N GLN A 19 15.08 -6.12 -2.37
CA GLN A 19 15.81 -4.93 -2.78
C GLN A 19 15.45 -3.74 -1.88
N ARG A 20 16.42 -2.87 -1.55
CA ARG A 20 16.22 -1.72 -0.66
C ARG A 20 15.05 -0.83 -1.10
N GLU A 21 14.94 -0.55 -2.40
CA GLU A 21 13.83 0.25 -2.92
C GLU A 21 12.47 -0.42 -2.65
N VAL A 22 12.40 -1.76 -2.74
CA VAL A 22 11.18 -2.51 -2.40
C VAL A 22 10.86 -2.37 -0.92
N ALA A 23 11.84 -2.53 -0.04
CA ALA A 23 11.67 -2.32 1.39
C ALA A 23 11.17 -0.92 1.71
N ASP A 24 11.76 0.11 1.09
CA ASP A 24 11.38 1.51 1.25
C ASP A 24 9.93 1.76 0.78
N ARG A 25 9.47 1.08 -0.29
CA ARG A 25 8.07 1.14 -0.73
C ARG A 25 7.11 0.45 0.23
N LEU A 26 7.47 -0.72 0.74
CA LEU A 26 6.60 -1.48 1.64
C LEU A 26 6.38 -0.77 2.97
N SER A 27 7.43 -0.10 3.49
CA SER A 27 7.41 0.65 4.76
C SER A 27 7.12 2.14 4.61
N ALA A 28 6.82 2.62 3.39
CA ALA A 28 6.66 4.04 3.09
C ALA A 28 5.51 4.67 3.87
N LYS A 29 5.77 5.84 4.47
CA LYS A 29 4.75 6.68 5.10
C LYS A 29 4.00 7.51 4.06
N VAL A 30 2.76 7.86 4.38
CA VAL A 30 1.92 8.79 3.60
C VAL A 30 2.71 10.04 3.24
N SER A 31 2.50 10.57 2.04
CA SER A 31 3.13 11.77 1.49
C SER A 31 4.62 11.65 1.19
N THR A 32 5.22 10.46 1.29
CA THR A 32 6.61 10.22 0.85
C THR A 32 6.67 9.78 -0.61
N LYS A 33 7.85 9.91 -1.22
CA LYS A 33 8.07 9.55 -2.64
C LYS A 33 7.82 8.07 -2.94
N PHE A 34 8.03 7.19 -1.96
CA PHE A 34 7.88 5.74 -2.12
C PHE A 34 6.47 5.24 -1.82
N TYR A 35 5.63 6.07 -1.16
CA TYR A 35 4.25 5.68 -0.85
C TYR A 35 3.42 5.48 -2.11
N GLY A 36 2.75 4.34 -2.19
CA GLY A 36 1.96 3.96 -3.34
C GLY A 36 1.03 2.77 -3.06
N ARG A 37 0.41 2.25 -4.11
CA ARG A 37 -0.53 1.12 -4.02
C ARG A 37 0.02 -0.04 -3.18
N THR A 38 1.27 -0.44 -3.44
CA THR A 38 1.90 -1.55 -2.72
C THR A 38 2.09 -1.24 -1.24
N SER A 39 2.45 0.01 -0.89
CA SER A 39 2.55 0.46 0.51
C SER A 39 1.21 0.28 1.23
N VAL A 40 0.12 0.76 0.63
CA VAL A 40 -1.23 0.67 1.21
C VAL A 40 -1.64 -0.79 1.39
N LEU A 41 -1.52 -1.61 0.34
CA LEU A 41 -1.91 -3.02 0.40
C LEU A 41 -1.18 -3.79 1.50
N VAL A 42 0.14 -3.64 1.57
CA VAL A 42 0.94 -4.37 2.56
C VAL A 42 0.66 -3.87 3.97
N GLN A 43 0.60 -2.55 4.17
CA GLN A 43 0.38 -1.97 5.48
C GLN A 43 -1.06 -2.10 6.00
N LEU A 44 -2.03 -2.35 5.12
CA LEU A 44 -3.37 -2.79 5.54
C LEU A 44 -3.34 -4.18 6.19
N HIS A 45 -2.50 -5.09 5.68
CA HIS A 45 -2.46 -6.49 6.14
C HIS A 45 -1.44 -6.73 7.26
N SER A 46 -0.39 -5.92 7.33
CA SER A 46 0.73 -6.14 8.26
C SER A 46 1.36 -4.83 8.72
N ASN A 47 2.00 -4.90 9.87
CA ASN A 47 3.01 -3.93 10.26
C ASN A 47 4.31 -4.29 9.54
N VAL A 48 4.94 -3.30 8.93
CA VAL A 48 6.19 -3.46 8.19
C VAL A 48 7.31 -2.81 8.97
N LYS A 49 8.33 -3.60 9.33
CA LYS A 49 9.53 -3.13 10.01
C LYS A 49 10.74 -3.42 9.15
N LYS A 50 11.48 -2.40 8.77
CA LYS A 50 12.80 -2.55 8.17
C LYS A 50 13.80 -2.83 9.28
N ILE A 51 14.54 -3.96 9.20
CA ILE A 51 15.44 -4.41 10.27
C ILE A 51 16.82 -3.83 10.00
N PHE A 52 17.45 -4.16 8.86
CA PHE A 52 18.74 -3.62 8.45
C PHE A 52 18.94 -3.73 6.94
N ASP A 53 19.91 -2.98 6.42
CA ASP A 53 20.35 -3.06 5.04
C ASP A 53 21.54 -4.01 4.89
N VAL A 54 21.61 -4.70 3.74
CA VAL A 54 22.69 -5.63 3.38
C VAL A 54 23.38 -5.12 2.12
N SER A 55 24.67 -4.85 2.24
CA SER A 55 25.49 -4.38 1.12
C SER A 55 25.69 -5.48 0.08
N PRO A 56 25.81 -5.09 -1.22
CA PRO A 56 26.14 -6.01 -2.32
C PRO A 56 27.40 -6.83 -2.11
N GLU A 57 28.38 -6.34 -1.35
CA GLU A 57 29.63 -7.06 -1.06
C GLU A 57 29.43 -8.39 -0.33
N ASN A 58 28.30 -8.57 0.34
CA ASN A 58 27.98 -9.78 1.08
C ASN A 58 27.44 -10.95 0.19
N PHE A 59 27.40 -10.77 -1.13
CA PHE A 59 26.82 -11.75 -2.04
C PHE A 59 27.79 -12.18 -3.14
N HIS A 60 27.69 -13.45 -3.54
CA HIS A 60 28.35 -13.97 -4.72
C HIS A 60 27.35 -14.76 -5.58
N PRO A 61 27.10 -14.38 -6.84
CA PRO A 61 27.59 -13.17 -7.52
C PRO A 61 27.03 -11.87 -6.91
N LYS A 62 27.84 -10.80 -6.95
CA LYS A 62 27.49 -9.51 -6.38
C LYS A 62 26.30 -8.87 -7.12
N PRO A 63 25.20 -8.52 -6.46
CA PRO A 63 24.09 -7.80 -7.06
C PRO A 63 24.45 -6.33 -7.32
N LYS A 64 23.64 -5.66 -8.17
CA LYS A 64 23.87 -4.25 -8.53
C LYS A 64 23.28 -3.25 -7.52
N VAL A 65 22.48 -3.70 -6.56
CA VAL A 65 21.74 -2.84 -5.64
C VAL A 65 21.79 -3.39 -4.22
N ASP A 66 21.65 -2.50 -3.24
CA ASP A 66 21.51 -2.89 -1.84
C ASP A 66 20.24 -3.72 -1.61
N SER A 67 20.33 -4.62 -0.66
CA SER A 67 19.20 -5.39 -0.14
C SER A 67 18.80 -4.87 1.25
N SER A 68 17.60 -5.22 1.70
CA SER A 68 17.14 -4.95 3.07
C SER A 68 16.41 -6.16 3.61
N ILE A 69 16.60 -6.43 4.89
CA ILE A 69 15.79 -7.40 5.63
C ILE A 69 14.59 -6.64 6.21
N ILE A 70 13.40 -7.13 5.94
CA ILE A 70 12.15 -6.61 6.49
C ILE A 70 11.39 -7.71 7.23
N GLU A 71 10.69 -7.30 8.26
CA GLU A 71 9.74 -8.12 9.00
C GLU A 71 8.33 -7.61 8.75
N LEU A 72 7.42 -8.53 8.49
CA LEU A 72 6.01 -8.29 8.28
C LEU A 72 5.23 -9.04 9.36
N THR A 73 4.63 -8.32 10.29
CA THR A 73 3.79 -8.89 11.35
C THR A 73 2.33 -8.72 10.97
N PRO A 74 1.54 -9.81 10.81
CA PRO A 74 0.13 -9.72 10.46
C PRO A 74 -0.67 -8.87 11.43
N LYS A 75 -1.62 -8.09 10.92
CA LYS A 75 -2.60 -7.40 11.76
C LYS A 75 -3.79 -8.31 12.04
N SER A 76 -4.26 -8.34 13.29
CA SER A 76 -5.35 -9.22 13.74
C SER A 76 -6.73 -8.81 13.21
N ASN A 77 -7.01 -7.51 13.13
CA ASN A 77 -8.34 -6.98 12.80
C ASN A 77 -8.43 -6.52 11.34
N LEU A 78 -8.47 -7.50 10.40
CA LEU A 78 -8.64 -7.22 8.98
C LEU A 78 -10.12 -7.40 8.61
N ASN A 79 -10.92 -6.35 8.80
CA ASN A 79 -12.33 -6.32 8.38
C ASN A 79 -12.49 -5.54 7.08
N PHE A 80 -11.96 -6.11 5.98
CA PHE A 80 -12.12 -5.58 4.63
C PHE A 80 -11.99 -6.69 3.58
N ASN A 81 -12.58 -6.45 2.41
CA ASN A 81 -12.42 -7.33 1.26
C ASN A 81 -11.16 -6.96 0.48
N TYR A 82 -10.27 -7.94 0.26
CA TYR A 82 -9.00 -7.74 -0.44
C TYR A 82 -9.20 -7.27 -1.89
N GLU A 83 -10.16 -7.90 -2.59
CA GLU A 83 -10.44 -7.63 -4.00
C GLU A 83 -10.94 -6.20 -4.18
N ASN A 84 -11.86 -5.74 -3.34
CA ASN A 84 -12.43 -4.40 -3.37
C ASN A 84 -11.36 -3.32 -3.13
N ILE A 85 -10.51 -3.52 -2.12
CA ILE A 85 -9.44 -2.55 -1.82
C ILE A 85 -8.37 -2.56 -2.92
N ASP A 86 -8.01 -3.72 -3.48
CA ASP A 86 -7.04 -3.81 -4.56
C ASP A 86 -7.54 -3.12 -5.83
N GLU A 87 -8.83 -3.27 -6.17
CA GLU A 87 -9.46 -2.61 -7.30
C GLU A 87 -9.52 -1.09 -7.10
N LEU A 88 -9.97 -0.63 -5.93
CA LEU A 88 -9.95 0.80 -5.58
C LEU A 88 -8.54 1.40 -5.75
N LEU A 89 -7.53 0.74 -5.21
CA LEU A 89 -6.16 1.23 -5.29
C LEU A 89 -5.60 1.23 -6.72
N LYS A 90 -6.01 0.29 -7.58
CA LYS A 90 -5.68 0.33 -9.03
C LYS A 90 -6.23 1.60 -9.66
N ILE A 91 -7.48 1.93 -9.39
CA ILE A 91 -8.14 3.14 -9.90
C ILE A 91 -7.43 4.38 -9.36
N CYS A 92 -7.29 4.49 -8.03
CA CYS A 92 -6.72 5.67 -7.39
C CYS A 92 -5.27 5.97 -7.83
N PHE A 93 -4.44 4.94 -8.00
CA PHE A 93 -3.03 5.09 -8.39
C PHE A 93 -2.78 4.99 -9.90
N ALA A 94 -3.83 4.95 -10.74
CA ALA A 94 -3.69 4.90 -12.21
C ALA A 94 -2.86 6.09 -12.74
N GLN A 95 -3.08 7.27 -12.18
CA GLN A 95 -2.33 8.49 -12.49
C GLN A 95 -1.83 9.16 -11.20
N ARG A 96 -0.75 8.62 -10.63
CA ARG A 96 -0.20 9.03 -9.32
C ARG A 96 0.04 10.54 -9.19
N ARG A 97 0.41 11.23 -10.28
CA ARG A 97 0.70 12.67 -10.29
C ARG A 97 -0.54 13.57 -10.39
N LYS A 98 -1.70 13.02 -10.71
CA LYS A 98 -2.96 13.75 -10.81
C LYS A 98 -3.71 13.75 -9.47
N LYS A 99 -4.65 14.72 -9.30
CA LYS A 99 -5.55 14.75 -8.16
C LYS A 99 -6.42 13.50 -8.12
N LEU A 100 -6.83 13.06 -6.93
CA LEU A 100 -7.62 11.84 -6.75
C LEU A 100 -8.93 11.89 -7.55
N LYS A 101 -9.62 13.03 -7.59
CA LYS A 101 -10.84 13.23 -8.39
C LYS A 101 -10.68 12.87 -9.87
N ASN A 102 -9.49 13.08 -10.45
CA ASN A 102 -9.24 12.76 -11.84
C ASN A 102 -9.12 11.25 -12.09
N ASN A 103 -8.65 10.50 -11.09
CA ASN A 103 -8.58 9.05 -11.15
C ASN A 103 -9.95 8.41 -10.92
N LEU A 104 -10.82 9.06 -10.15
CA LEU A 104 -12.16 8.59 -9.81
C LEU A 104 -13.26 9.05 -10.82
N ASN A 105 -12.88 9.57 -11.98
CA ASN A 105 -13.81 10.14 -12.97
C ASN A 105 -14.84 9.15 -13.55
N LYS A 106 -14.57 7.84 -13.42
CA LYS A 106 -15.49 6.77 -13.85
C LYS A 106 -16.45 6.30 -12.75
N ILE A 107 -16.31 6.80 -11.53
CA ILE A 107 -17.17 6.47 -10.41
C ILE A 107 -18.44 7.35 -10.48
N SER A 108 -19.59 6.78 -10.14
CA SER A 108 -20.86 7.49 -10.15
C SER A 108 -20.84 8.73 -9.25
N HIS A 109 -21.60 9.75 -9.61
CA HIS A 109 -21.69 11.00 -8.83
C HIS A 109 -22.15 10.74 -7.39
N SER A 110 -23.10 9.82 -7.17
CA SER A 110 -23.59 9.46 -5.85
C SER A 110 -22.49 8.87 -4.96
N ASN A 111 -21.64 8.01 -5.52
CA ASN A 111 -20.51 7.42 -4.81
C ASN A 111 -19.40 8.44 -4.53
N LEU A 112 -19.12 9.36 -5.46
CA LEU A 112 -18.21 10.47 -5.21
C LEU A 112 -18.69 11.35 -4.06
N GLN A 113 -20.00 11.64 -4.01
CA GLN A 113 -20.58 12.42 -2.92
C GLN A 113 -20.46 11.72 -1.56
N LYS A 114 -20.64 10.39 -1.50
CA LYS A 114 -20.39 9.60 -0.27
C LYS A 114 -18.94 9.75 0.22
N ILE A 115 -17.97 9.68 -0.71
CA ILE A 115 -16.55 9.86 -0.37
C ILE A 115 -16.28 11.27 0.16
N ILE A 116 -16.81 12.32 -0.48
CA ILE A 116 -16.65 13.71 -0.04
C ILE A 116 -17.25 13.89 1.36
N ASN A 117 -18.46 13.39 1.59
CA ASN A 117 -19.14 13.47 2.88
C ASN A 117 -18.41 12.73 4.01
N SER A 118 -17.56 11.74 3.66
CA SER A 118 -16.72 11.05 4.62
C SER A 118 -15.45 11.82 5.03
N GLY A 119 -15.23 13.01 4.48
CA GLY A 119 -14.10 13.90 4.80
C GLY A 119 -12.84 13.63 3.95
N VAL A 120 -12.90 12.78 2.93
CA VAL A 120 -11.76 12.56 2.03
C VAL A 120 -11.63 13.74 1.05
N ASP A 121 -10.49 14.42 1.06
CA ASP A 121 -10.22 15.51 0.10
C ASP A 121 -9.80 14.94 -1.26
N LEU A 122 -10.69 15.03 -2.22
CA LEU A 122 -10.46 14.59 -3.61
C LEU A 122 -9.48 15.49 -4.39
N ASN A 123 -9.09 16.65 -3.86
CA ASN A 123 -8.08 17.51 -4.48
C ASN A 123 -6.65 17.07 -4.17
N LEU A 124 -6.46 16.22 -3.17
CA LEU A 124 -5.18 15.60 -2.87
C LEU A 124 -4.77 14.62 -3.97
N ARG A 125 -3.47 14.35 -4.06
CA ARG A 125 -2.95 13.26 -4.90
C ARG A 125 -3.09 11.93 -4.17
N PRO A 126 -3.16 10.79 -4.88
CA PRO A 126 -3.25 9.47 -4.26
C PRO A 126 -2.20 9.20 -3.16
N GLN A 127 -0.99 9.68 -3.37
CA GLN A 127 0.10 9.50 -2.40
C GLN A 127 -0.08 10.28 -1.08
N ASN A 128 -1.01 11.24 -1.04
CA ASN A 128 -1.29 12.07 0.14
C ASN A 128 -2.54 11.59 0.91
N ILE A 129 -3.16 10.49 0.46
CA ILE A 129 -4.32 9.88 1.11
C ILE A 129 -3.86 8.82 2.11
N SER A 130 -4.44 8.84 3.30
CA SER A 130 -4.10 7.88 4.36
C SER A 130 -4.61 6.46 4.05
N ILE A 131 -4.00 5.47 4.70
CA ILE A 131 -4.44 4.07 4.59
C ILE A 131 -5.88 3.91 5.09
N ASP A 132 -6.23 4.56 6.20
CA ASP A 132 -7.58 4.52 6.76
C ASP A 132 -8.62 5.14 5.83
N SER A 133 -8.26 6.24 5.14
CA SER A 133 -9.12 6.84 4.11
C SER A 133 -9.36 5.89 2.94
N TYR A 134 -8.34 5.15 2.48
CA TYR A 134 -8.52 4.13 1.46
C TYR A 134 -9.43 2.99 1.92
N LEU A 135 -9.27 2.54 3.17
CA LEU A 135 -10.14 1.52 3.75
C LEU A 135 -11.59 2.00 3.82
N MET A 136 -11.82 3.24 4.26
CA MET A 136 -13.13 3.86 4.33
C MET A 136 -13.75 3.99 2.93
N MET A 137 -13.01 4.50 1.95
CA MET A 137 -13.46 4.60 0.55
C MET A 137 -13.87 3.23 -0.01
N SER A 138 -13.10 2.18 0.27
CA SER A 138 -13.43 0.82 -0.18
C SER A 138 -14.77 0.34 0.39
N LYS A 139 -15.04 0.60 1.67
CA LYS A 139 -16.32 0.25 2.32
C LYS A 139 -17.51 1.06 1.80
N LEU A 140 -17.29 2.26 1.29
CA LEU A 140 -18.36 3.12 0.75
C LEU A 140 -18.71 2.78 -0.69
N LEU A 141 -17.78 2.19 -1.44
CA LEU A 141 -17.91 1.95 -2.87
C LEU A 141 -18.34 0.52 -3.21
N PHE A 142 -18.03 -0.42 -2.34
CA PHE A 142 -18.28 -1.84 -2.50
C PHE A 142 -19.02 -2.42 -1.28
#